data_463dad1baf6e11ee08f1455b6e1ee1da
#
_entry.id   463dad1baf6e11ee08f1455b6e1ee1da
#
_cell.length_a   1.000
_cell.length_b   1.000
_cell.length_c   1.000
_cell.angle_alpha   90.00
_cell.angle_beta   90.00
_cell.angle_gamma   90.00
#
_symmetry.space_group_name_H-M   'P 1'
#
loop_
_entity.id
_entity.type
_entity.pdbx_description
1 polymer ?
#
loop_
_entity_poly.entity_id
_entity_poly.type
_entity_poly.pdbx_seq_one_letter_code
_entity_poly.pdbx_strand_id
1 'polypeptide(L)'
;MAEYSVAPLAKLIEQFERLPGIGHKTALRLAYHILRMPEAEAQKFSDAIMEAHSKIKYCSICCNLTDKDVCSICSDPCRDRSLVCVVEDPRDVMALERTHEYNALYHVLHGSLSPLNGVTADMIRIKAVSYTHLRAHETLANLV
;
A
#
# COMPACT_ATOMS: atom_id res chain seq x y z
N MET A 1 -33.80 5.61 26.54
CA MET A 1 -33.37 7.02 26.62
C MET A 1 -32.82 7.37 25.25
N ALA A 2 -33.33 8.42 24.59
CA ALA A 2 -32.80 8.87 23.30
C ALA A 2 -31.38 9.41 23.54
N GLU A 3 -30.40 8.75 22.97
CA GLU A 3 -29.01 9.18 23.00
C GLU A 3 -28.90 10.48 22.19
N TYR A 4 -28.46 11.57 22.84
CA TYR A 4 -28.28 12.84 22.15
C TYR A 4 -27.17 12.68 21.13
N SER A 5 -27.54 12.66 19.86
CA SER A 5 -26.59 12.50 18.75
C SER A 5 -26.81 13.57 17.70
N VAL A 6 -25.78 14.32 17.38
CA VAL A 6 -25.74 15.23 16.25
C VAL A 6 -25.37 14.41 15.01
N ALA A 7 -26.30 14.29 14.07
CA ALA A 7 -26.16 13.38 12.91
C ALA A 7 -24.83 13.48 12.14
N PRO A 8 -24.27 14.68 11.82
CA PRO A 8 -22.96 14.77 11.18
C PRO A 8 -21.81 14.22 12.03
N LEU A 9 -21.86 14.44 13.36
CA LEU A 9 -20.85 13.91 14.30
C LEU A 9 -20.93 12.40 14.39
N ALA A 10 -22.14 11.84 14.48
CA ALA A 10 -22.32 10.39 14.52
C ALA A 10 -21.77 9.70 13.26
N LYS A 11 -22.02 10.28 12.07
CA LYS A 11 -21.45 9.78 10.83
C LYS A 11 -19.92 9.80 10.82
N LEU A 12 -19.30 10.86 11.33
CA LEU A 12 -17.85 10.97 11.40
C LEU A 12 -17.25 9.92 12.34
N ILE A 13 -17.87 9.72 13.51
CA ILE A 13 -17.47 8.69 14.48
C ILE A 13 -17.55 7.30 13.83
N GLU A 14 -18.67 6.98 13.17
CA GLU A 14 -18.85 5.71 12.45
C GLU A 14 -17.75 5.45 11.41
N GLN A 15 -17.34 6.48 10.64
CA GLN A 15 -16.25 6.31 9.67
C GLN A 15 -14.92 6.00 10.35
N PHE A 16 -14.62 6.63 11.49
CA PHE A 16 -13.42 6.28 12.25
C PHE A 16 -13.47 4.88 12.85
N GLU A 17 -14.63 4.41 13.31
CA GLU A 17 -14.81 3.05 13.84
C GLU A 17 -14.59 1.96 12.79
N ARG A 18 -14.80 2.26 11.51
CA ARG A 18 -14.50 1.34 10.39
C ARG A 18 -13.02 1.10 10.18
N LEU A 19 -12.16 1.96 10.74
CA LEU A 19 -10.72 1.78 10.60
C LEU A 19 -10.22 0.68 11.54
N PRO A 20 -9.34 -0.23 11.07
CA PRO A 20 -8.86 -1.32 11.89
C PRO A 20 -8.10 -0.80 13.13
N GLY A 21 -8.41 -1.37 14.29
CA GLY A 21 -7.81 -0.98 15.55
C GLY A 21 -8.38 0.28 16.21
N ILE A 22 -9.37 0.92 15.61
CA ILE A 22 -10.04 2.10 16.19
C ILE A 22 -11.38 1.69 16.81
N GLY A 23 -11.44 1.67 18.14
CA GLY A 23 -12.69 1.48 18.87
C GLY A 23 -13.42 2.80 19.12
N HIS A 24 -14.67 2.70 19.59
CA HIS A 24 -15.59 3.83 19.82
C HIS A 24 -14.96 5.00 20.58
N LYS A 25 -14.25 4.74 21.68
CA LYS A 25 -13.61 5.77 22.50
C LYS A 25 -12.55 6.57 21.73
N THR A 26 -11.79 5.89 20.88
CA THR A 26 -10.77 6.54 20.04
C THR A 26 -11.42 7.30 18.90
N ALA A 27 -12.43 6.72 18.23
CA ALA A 27 -13.19 7.36 17.17
C ALA A 27 -13.83 8.67 17.64
N LEU A 28 -14.45 8.64 18.82
CA LEU A 28 -15.03 9.84 19.46
C LEU A 28 -13.96 10.94 19.66
N ARG A 29 -12.80 10.57 20.22
CA ARG A 29 -11.69 11.53 20.43
C ARG A 29 -11.18 12.13 19.13
N LEU A 30 -11.05 11.32 18.07
CA LEU A 30 -10.63 11.79 16.76
C LEU A 30 -11.66 12.72 16.12
N ALA A 31 -12.96 12.38 16.21
CA ALA A 31 -14.04 13.22 15.68
C ALA A 31 -14.07 14.60 16.37
N TYR A 32 -13.95 14.64 17.68
CA TYR A 32 -13.86 15.93 18.40
C TYR A 32 -12.59 16.71 18.09
N HIS A 33 -11.48 16.04 17.78
CA HIS A 33 -10.27 16.71 17.33
C HIS A 33 -10.49 17.41 15.98
N ILE A 34 -11.09 16.71 15.01
CA ILE A 34 -11.43 17.29 13.70
C ILE A 34 -12.35 18.51 13.84
N LEU A 35 -13.35 18.46 14.72
CA LEU A 35 -14.26 19.59 14.95
C LEU A 35 -13.57 20.84 15.51
N ARG A 36 -12.43 20.69 16.17
CA ARG A 36 -11.63 21.80 16.71
C ARG A 36 -10.61 22.34 15.72
N MET A 37 -10.37 21.65 14.62
CA MET A 37 -9.46 22.12 13.57
C MET A 37 -10.05 23.34 12.87
N PRO A 38 -9.22 24.27 12.39
CA PRO A 38 -9.64 25.28 11.43
C PRO A 38 -10.19 24.59 10.17
N GLU A 39 -11.21 25.19 9.55
CA GLU A 39 -11.86 24.63 8.35
C GLU A 39 -10.85 24.30 7.24
N ALA A 40 -9.85 25.16 7.03
CA ALA A 40 -8.79 24.94 6.04
C ALA A 40 -7.93 23.70 6.31
N GLU A 41 -7.71 23.33 7.58
CA GLU A 41 -6.97 22.13 7.95
C GLU A 41 -7.84 20.87 7.81
N ALA A 42 -9.11 20.95 8.19
CA ALA A 42 -10.06 19.85 8.00
C ALA A 42 -10.24 19.54 6.49
N GLN A 43 -10.29 20.59 5.64
CA GLN A 43 -10.35 20.42 4.19
C GLN A 43 -9.09 19.74 3.66
N LYS A 44 -7.90 20.20 4.04
CA LYS A 44 -6.63 19.56 3.64
C LYS A 44 -6.57 18.08 4.04
N PHE A 45 -7.08 17.74 5.21
CA PHE A 45 -7.13 16.35 5.68
C PHE A 45 -8.04 15.49 4.80
N SER A 46 -9.23 16.01 4.48
CA SER A 46 -10.17 15.35 3.57
C SER A 46 -9.57 15.18 2.17
N ASP A 47 -8.95 16.23 1.64
CA ASP A 47 -8.32 16.21 0.31
C ASP A 47 -7.17 15.21 0.25
N ALA A 48 -6.35 15.11 1.32
CA ALA A 48 -5.26 14.15 1.39
C ALA A 48 -5.74 12.68 1.36
N ILE A 49 -6.89 12.38 2.01
CA ILE A 49 -7.49 11.05 1.95
C ILE A 49 -7.94 10.74 0.52
N MET A 50 -8.64 11.67 -0.11
CA MET A 50 -9.17 11.49 -1.46
C MET A 50 -8.04 11.41 -2.50
N GLU A 51 -7.01 12.23 -2.35
CA GLU A 51 -5.83 12.22 -3.21
C GLU A 51 -5.07 10.89 -3.12
N ALA A 52 -4.80 10.42 -1.91
CA ALA A 52 -4.14 9.13 -1.70
C ALA A 52 -4.94 7.98 -2.33
N HIS A 53 -6.26 7.96 -2.09
CA HIS A 53 -7.13 6.92 -2.64
C HIS A 53 -7.21 6.94 -4.18
N SER A 54 -7.20 8.12 -4.80
CA SER A 54 -7.37 8.27 -6.25
C SER A 54 -6.08 8.16 -7.05
N LYS A 55 -4.94 8.62 -6.48
CA LYS A 55 -3.65 8.71 -7.21
C LYS A 55 -2.73 7.53 -6.97
N ILE A 56 -2.83 6.87 -5.81
CA ILE A 56 -1.96 5.73 -5.53
C ILE A 56 -2.44 4.50 -6.31
N LYS A 57 -1.54 3.91 -7.05
CA LYS A 57 -1.74 2.68 -7.82
C LYS A 57 -0.54 1.74 -7.67
N TYR A 58 -0.60 0.61 -8.31
CA TYR A 58 0.50 -0.35 -8.31
C TYR A 58 1.45 -0.09 -9.49
N CYS A 59 2.74 -0.18 -9.22
CA CYS A 59 3.78 -0.15 -10.25
C CYS A 59 3.57 -1.30 -11.24
N SER A 60 3.62 -1.01 -12.53
CA SER A 60 3.44 -2.00 -13.60
C SER A 60 4.52 -3.09 -13.61
N ILE A 61 5.70 -2.84 -13.00
CA ILE A 61 6.81 -3.79 -12.97
C ILE A 61 6.83 -4.60 -11.65
N CYS A 62 6.90 -3.93 -10.50
CA CYS A 62 7.15 -4.59 -9.21
C CYS A 62 5.93 -4.68 -8.30
N CYS A 63 4.79 -4.16 -8.70
CA CYS A 63 3.56 -4.11 -7.93
C CYS A 63 3.64 -3.31 -6.63
N ASN A 64 4.72 -2.54 -6.37
CA ASN A 64 4.79 -1.63 -5.24
C ASN A 64 3.84 -0.43 -5.44
N LEU A 65 3.53 0.29 -4.36
CA LEU A 65 2.70 1.49 -4.43
C LEU A 65 3.44 2.63 -5.16
N THR A 66 2.74 3.35 -6.02
CA THR A 66 3.27 4.50 -6.78
C THR A 66 2.15 5.42 -7.24
N ASP A 67 2.48 6.66 -7.50
CA ASP A 67 1.62 7.65 -8.17
C ASP A 67 1.83 7.69 -9.70
N LYS A 68 2.87 6.97 -10.20
CA LYS A 68 3.26 6.88 -11.60
C LYS A 68 3.00 5.47 -12.14
N ASP A 69 3.21 5.26 -13.45
CA ASP A 69 3.14 3.92 -14.02
C ASP A 69 4.23 3.01 -13.49
N VAL A 70 5.46 3.52 -13.43
CA VAL A 70 6.63 2.84 -12.88
C VAL A 70 7.12 3.60 -11.64
N CYS A 71 7.36 2.88 -10.54
CA CYS A 71 7.84 3.48 -9.29
C CYS A 71 9.28 3.99 -9.40
N SER A 72 9.69 4.84 -8.46
CA SER A 72 11.05 5.41 -8.41
C SER A 72 12.14 4.35 -8.35
N ILE A 73 11.92 3.24 -7.65
CA ILE A 73 12.89 2.15 -7.53
C ILE A 73 13.10 1.45 -8.88
N CYS A 74 12.01 1.09 -9.58
CA CYS A 74 12.11 0.42 -10.88
C CYS A 74 12.64 1.32 -12.00
N SER A 75 12.44 2.62 -11.90
CA SER A 75 12.95 3.60 -12.86
C SER A 75 14.39 4.05 -12.61
N ASP A 76 14.95 3.72 -11.45
CA ASP A 76 16.32 4.10 -11.09
C ASP A 76 17.34 3.22 -11.86
N PRO A 77 18.19 3.81 -12.72
CA PRO A 77 19.20 3.08 -13.48
C PRO A 77 20.37 2.59 -12.62
N CYS A 78 20.56 3.13 -11.41
CA CYS A 78 21.65 2.76 -10.52
C CYS A 78 21.37 1.47 -9.72
N ARG A 79 20.15 0.92 -9.82
CA ARG A 79 19.77 -0.31 -9.12
C ARG A 79 20.31 -1.56 -9.82
N ASP A 80 20.78 -2.50 -9.03
CA ASP A 80 21.16 -3.82 -9.54
C ASP A 80 19.90 -4.57 -10.02
N ARG A 81 19.86 -4.84 -11.32
CA ARG A 81 18.74 -5.53 -11.97
C ARG A 81 18.89 -7.05 -11.99
N SER A 82 20.02 -7.57 -11.52
CA SER A 82 20.28 -9.01 -11.44
C SER A 82 19.62 -9.66 -10.22
N LEU A 83 19.25 -8.87 -9.21
CA LEU A 83 18.67 -9.33 -7.96
C LEU A 83 17.27 -8.74 -7.76
N VAL A 84 16.35 -9.55 -7.25
CA VAL A 84 15.00 -9.14 -6.90
C VAL A 84 14.65 -9.67 -5.52
N CYS A 85 14.36 -8.78 -4.58
CA CYS A 85 13.82 -9.12 -3.28
C CYS A 85 12.30 -9.22 -3.36
N VAL A 86 11.73 -10.38 -3.10
CA VAL A 86 10.29 -10.60 -3.09
C VAL A 86 9.77 -10.41 -1.67
N VAL A 87 8.81 -9.52 -1.50
CA VAL A 87 8.21 -9.17 -0.20
C VAL A 87 6.69 -9.33 -0.24
N GLU A 88 6.09 -9.51 0.93
CA GLU A 88 4.65 -9.70 1.06
C GLU A 88 3.86 -8.39 0.93
N ASP A 89 4.40 -7.30 1.49
CA ASP A 89 3.68 -6.04 1.66
C ASP A 89 4.55 -4.84 1.24
N PRO A 90 3.96 -3.77 0.69
CA PRO A 90 4.69 -2.53 0.37
C PRO A 90 5.44 -1.91 1.58
N ARG A 91 4.97 -2.16 2.80
CA ARG A 91 5.61 -1.70 4.03
C ARG A 91 6.99 -2.32 4.24
N ASP A 92 7.19 -3.55 3.77
CA ASP A 92 8.48 -4.24 3.85
C ASP A 92 9.50 -3.56 2.94
N VAL A 93 9.10 -3.12 1.74
CA VAL A 93 9.95 -2.30 0.87
C VAL A 93 10.38 -1.03 1.58
N MET A 94 9.45 -0.32 2.22
CA MET A 94 9.77 0.91 2.95
C MET A 94 10.73 0.66 4.13
N ALA A 95 10.59 -0.47 4.81
CA ALA A 95 11.49 -0.83 5.91
C ALA A 95 12.90 -1.14 5.41
N LEU A 96 13.03 -1.91 4.34
CA LEU A 96 14.31 -2.26 3.73
C LEU A 96 15.01 -1.03 3.12
N GLU A 97 14.30 -0.17 2.42
CA GLU A 97 14.86 1.07 1.86
C GLU A 97 15.43 2.03 2.94
N ARG A 98 14.86 2.03 4.15
CA ARG A 98 15.39 2.82 5.27
C ARG A 98 16.74 2.37 5.75
N THR A 99 17.15 1.12 5.51
CA THR A 99 18.46 0.61 5.91
C THR A 99 19.57 1.11 4.99
N HIS A 100 19.25 1.49 3.74
CA HIS A 100 20.18 1.85 2.68
C HIS A 100 21.23 0.77 2.36
N GLU A 101 21.00 -0.48 2.79
CA GLU A 101 21.93 -1.59 2.56
C GLU A 101 21.58 -2.38 1.29
N TYR A 102 20.34 -2.28 0.81
CA TYR A 102 19.86 -3.02 -0.34
C TYR A 102 19.71 -2.10 -1.56
N ASN A 103 20.43 -2.37 -2.63
CA ASN A 103 20.45 -1.56 -3.85
C ASN A 103 19.99 -2.32 -5.10
N ALA A 104 19.07 -3.26 -4.96
CA ALA A 104 18.52 -4.00 -6.09
C ALA A 104 17.00 -3.76 -6.22
N LEU A 105 16.32 -4.59 -7.00
CA LEU A 105 14.88 -4.45 -7.25
C LEU A 105 14.04 -5.20 -6.22
N TYR A 106 12.78 -4.83 -6.13
CA TYR A 106 11.77 -5.51 -5.31
C TYR A 106 10.63 -6.05 -6.16
N HIS A 107 9.88 -6.98 -5.59
CA HIS A 107 8.56 -7.36 -6.08
C HIS A 107 7.62 -7.57 -4.90
N VAL A 108 6.44 -6.95 -4.94
CA VAL A 108 5.46 -6.99 -3.87
C VAL A 108 4.33 -7.95 -4.24
N LEU A 109 4.10 -8.94 -3.39
CA LEU A 109 3.10 -9.98 -3.62
C LEU A 109 1.68 -9.56 -3.23
N HIS A 110 1.54 -8.60 -2.32
CA HIS A 110 0.27 -8.21 -1.67
C HIS A 110 -0.42 -9.36 -0.95
N GLY A 111 0.35 -10.19 -0.27
CA GLY A 111 -0.09 -11.30 0.54
C GLY A 111 0.95 -12.39 0.65
N SER A 112 0.73 -13.33 1.56
CA SER A 112 1.58 -14.52 1.73
C SER A 112 0.83 -15.79 1.37
N LEU A 113 1.57 -16.79 0.90
CA LEU A 113 1.03 -18.13 0.70
C LEU A 113 0.62 -18.72 2.05
N SER A 114 -0.66 -18.97 2.23
CA SER A 114 -1.21 -19.59 3.44
C SER A 114 -2.25 -20.63 3.09
N PRO A 115 -1.84 -21.85 2.78
CA PRO A 115 -2.77 -22.93 2.43
C PRO A 115 -3.82 -23.20 3.52
N LEU A 116 -3.42 -23.02 4.80
CA LEU A 116 -4.34 -23.18 5.94
C LEU A 116 -5.46 -22.12 5.96
N ASN A 117 -5.18 -20.92 5.43
CA ASN A 117 -6.16 -19.83 5.32
C ASN A 117 -6.78 -19.75 3.91
N GLY A 118 -6.53 -20.74 3.05
CA GLY A 118 -7.07 -20.77 1.70
C GLY A 118 -6.41 -19.79 0.72
N VAL A 119 -5.29 -19.14 1.10
CA VAL A 119 -4.57 -18.21 0.22
C VAL A 119 -3.65 -18.99 -0.71
N THR A 120 -4.05 -19.07 -1.99
CA THR A 120 -3.33 -19.77 -3.05
C THR A 120 -2.44 -18.83 -3.87
N ALA A 121 -1.53 -19.39 -4.66
CA ALA A 121 -0.63 -18.63 -5.53
C ALA A 121 -1.37 -17.73 -6.56
N ASP A 122 -2.61 -18.08 -6.90
CA ASP A 122 -3.42 -17.29 -7.84
C ASP A 122 -4.04 -16.04 -7.20
N MET A 123 -4.11 -15.99 -5.87
CA MET A 123 -4.65 -14.87 -5.11
C MET A 123 -3.61 -13.80 -4.82
N ILE A 124 -2.33 -14.11 -5.00
CA ILE A 124 -1.20 -13.20 -4.80
C ILE A 124 -0.48 -12.96 -6.12
N ARG A 125 0.31 -11.88 -6.20
CA ARG A 125 0.96 -11.46 -7.45
C ARG A 125 2.23 -12.22 -7.80
N ILE A 126 2.30 -13.52 -7.46
CA ILE A 126 3.49 -14.37 -7.71
C ILE A 126 3.71 -14.63 -9.20
N LYS A 127 2.63 -14.76 -10.00
CA LYS A 127 2.73 -14.94 -11.45
C LYS A 127 3.36 -13.73 -12.15
N ALA A 128 3.16 -12.54 -11.59
CA ALA A 128 3.77 -11.32 -12.11
C ALA A 128 5.29 -11.33 -11.95
N VAL A 129 5.85 -11.92 -10.87
CA VAL A 129 7.30 -12.10 -10.68
C VAL A 129 7.92 -12.86 -11.85
N SER A 130 7.36 -14.02 -12.18
CA SER A 130 7.84 -14.86 -13.28
C SER A 130 7.79 -14.12 -14.61
N TYR A 131 6.73 -13.37 -14.86
CA TYR A 131 6.55 -12.67 -16.12
C TYR A 131 7.46 -11.44 -16.27
N THR A 132 7.61 -10.63 -15.22
CA THR A 132 8.35 -9.35 -15.30
C THR A 132 9.84 -9.50 -15.04
N HIS A 133 10.26 -10.44 -14.20
CA HIS A 133 11.64 -10.56 -13.77
C HIS A 133 12.35 -11.82 -14.29
N LEU A 134 11.67 -12.97 -14.33
CA LEU A 134 12.30 -14.23 -14.75
C LEU A 134 12.32 -14.43 -16.26
N ARG A 135 11.27 -13.98 -16.97
CA ARG A 135 11.20 -14.14 -18.43
C ARG A 135 12.24 -13.33 -19.20
N ALA A 136 12.75 -12.26 -18.63
CA ALA A 136 13.85 -11.49 -19.21
C ALA A 136 15.18 -12.28 -19.23
N HIS A 137 15.33 -13.28 -18.37
CA HIS A 137 16.49 -14.18 -18.36
C HIS A 137 16.32 -15.43 -19.21
N GLU A 138 15.08 -15.90 -19.45
CA GLU A 138 14.84 -17.09 -20.28
C GLU A 138 15.02 -16.85 -21.79
N THR A 139 14.84 -15.62 -22.25
CA THR A 139 14.99 -15.29 -23.69
C THR A 139 16.44 -15.32 -24.17
N LEU A 140 17.42 -15.28 -23.28
CA LEU A 140 18.85 -15.39 -23.65
C LEU A 140 19.40 -16.82 -23.58
N ALA A 141 18.73 -17.74 -22.86
CA ALA A 141 19.20 -19.12 -22.71
C ALA A 141 18.67 -20.08 -23.79
N ASN A 142 17.63 -19.71 -24.54
CA ASN A 142 17.00 -20.55 -25.55
C ASN A 142 17.34 -20.15 -27.00
N LEU A 143 18.44 -19.42 -27.23
CA LEU A 143 18.97 -19.04 -28.54
C LEU A 143 20.29 -19.77 -28.84
N VAL A 144 20.42 -21.02 -28.43
CA VAL A 144 21.47 -21.94 -28.91
C VAL A 144 20.82 -23.19 -29.45
#